data_f8453486ed3eb7775139108c4c44e990
#
_entry.id   f8453486ed3eb7775139108c4c44e990
#
_cell.length_a   1.000
_cell.length_b   1.000
_cell.length_c   1.000
_cell.angle_alpha   90.00
_cell.angle_beta   90.00
_cell.angle_gamma   90.00
#
_symmetry.space_group_name_H-M   'P 1'
#
loop_
_entity.id
_entity.type
_entity.pdbx_description
1 polymer ?
#
loop_
_entity_poly.entity_id
_entity_poly.type
_entity_poly.pdbx_seq_one_letter_code
_entity_poly.pdbx_strand_id
1 'polypeptide(L)'
;MNDSEKESLKKQLRKLAITKQLNFLIGSGASVPAIPLMGMIDAENDEERNSKLAVKVRETSGLLLLEPLILSSNEDVVFKGYLNFLSVILALLNLANSRQVPKNANVFTTNYDLFIEKAIDTIMQNDRLVFNDGANGYLTRYLDSTNYNRLVSYKGLNDNYINEIPSITLIKPHGSVNWEKNKEKIQIKNEIVENPIIVEPTGLESQETFLNNHFHEMLRVFQLELDKPQSVLFVIGFSFQDKHIGKMIKRAVQNPELMVYIFGYSNDDKDIYLKNLEFTERRNFKILTPKDLGEEYANFTLSNLTDILSGITLEDTKDD
;
A
#
# COMPACT_ATOMS: atom_id res chain seq x y z
N MET A 1 19.75 -19.49 3.40
CA MET A 1 20.03 -18.73 4.64
C MET A 1 19.83 -19.66 5.82
N ASN A 2 20.67 -19.57 6.85
CA ASN A 2 20.43 -20.27 8.11
C ASN A 2 19.44 -19.48 8.99
N ASP A 3 18.93 -20.08 10.09
CA ASP A 3 17.89 -19.44 10.91
C ASP A 3 18.36 -18.12 11.56
N SER A 4 19.62 -18.05 11.97
CA SER A 4 20.21 -16.81 12.51
C SER A 4 20.27 -15.69 11.46
N GLU A 5 20.53 -16.01 10.20
CA GLU A 5 20.52 -15.03 9.09
C GLU A 5 19.11 -14.56 8.77
N LYS A 6 18.10 -15.47 8.81
CA LYS A 6 16.68 -15.11 8.61
C LYS A 6 16.21 -14.17 9.71
N GLU A 7 16.49 -14.48 10.97
CA GLU A 7 16.16 -13.60 12.09
C GLU A 7 16.87 -12.23 12.04
N SER A 8 18.13 -12.23 11.63
CA SER A 8 18.87 -10.98 11.40
C SER A 8 18.23 -10.13 10.31
N LEU A 9 17.75 -10.75 9.23
CA LEU A 9 17.03 -10.08 8.14
C LEU A 9 15.71 -9.47 8.64
N LYS A 10 14.89 -10.22 9.39
CA LYS A 10 13.63 -9.70 9.97
C LYS A 10 13.90 -8.47 10.85
N LYS A 11 14.89 -8.55 11.74
CA LYS A 11 15.32 -7.41 12.58
C LYS A 11 15.79 -6.21 11.74
N GLN A 12 16.50 -6.47 10.64
CA GLN A 12 16.94 -5.41 9.72
C GLN A 12 15.74 -4.73 9.03
N LEU A 13 14.75 -5.50 8.54
CA LEU A 13 13.53 -4.95 7.92
C LEU A 13 12.79 -4.03 8.89
N ARG A 14 12.59 -4.48 10.13
CA ARG A 14 11.95 -3.67 11.17
C ARG A 14 12.76 -2.41 11.50
N LYS A 15 14.07 -2.51 11.62
CA LYS A 15 14.96 -1.36 11.84
C LYS A 15 14.85 -0.34 10.72
N LEU A 16 14.80 -0.79 9.47
CA LEU A 16 14.62 0.11 8.32
C LEU A 16 13.27 0.80 8.37
N ALA A 17 12.19 0.10 8.73
CA ALA A 17 10.87 0.68 8.86
C ALA A 17 10.78 1.78 9.95
N ILE A 18 11.59 1.70 11.01
CA ILE A 18 11.65 2.71 12.07
C ILE A 18 12.53 3.92 11.68
N THR A 19 13.60 3.69 10.91
CA THR A 19 14.67 4.69 10.73
C THR A 19 14.68 5.37 9.38
N LYS A 20 13.89 4.88 8.40
CA LYS A 20 13.87 5.38 7.03
C LYS A 20 12.54 6.03 6.69
N GLN A 21 12.51 6.88 5.65
CA GLN A 21 11.26 7.33 5.02
C GLN A 21 10.50 6.11 4.49
N LEU A 22 9.33 5.87 5.07
CA LEU A 22 8.59 4.62 4.89
C LEU A 22 7.63 4.70 3.71
N ASN A 23 7.81 3.84 2.73
CA ASN A 23 6.93 3.72 1.58
C ASN A 23 6.51 2.26 1.40
N PHE A 24 5.23 2.06 1.07
CA PHE A 24 4.66 0.77 0.72
C PHE A 24 4.05 0.83 -0.68
N LEU A 25 4.19 -0.25 -1.43
CA LEU A 25 3.40 -0.51 -2.63
C LEU A 25 2.59 -1.78 -2.39
N ILE A 26 1.28 -1.64 -2.34
CA ILE A 26 0.34 -2.73 -2.08
C ILE A 26 -0.44 -3.03 -3.36
N GLY A 27 -0.37 -4.27 -3.83
CA GLY A 27 -1.13 -4.75 -4.98
C GLY A 27 -2.33 -5.62 -4.62
N SER A 28 -3.03 -6.10 -5.64
CA SER A 28 -4.28 -6.87 -5.52
C SER A 28 -4.16 -8.17 -4.71
N GLY A 29 -2.95 -8.75 -4.64
CA GLY A 29 -2.70 -9.94 -3.82
C GLY A 29 -2.96 -9.72 -2.32
N ALA A 30 -2.89 -8.49 -1.83
CA ALA A 30 -3.17 -8.16 -0.43
C ALA A 30 -4.68 -8.19 -0.08
N SER A 31 -5.56 -8.10 -1.07
CA SER A 31 -7.02 -8.14 -0.88
C SER A 31 -7.63 -9.54 -1.11
N VAL A 32 -6.79 -10.56 -1.37
CA VAL A 32 -7.21 -11.98 -1.43
C VAL A 32 -7.38 -12.50 0.01
N PRO A 33 -8.43 -13.28 0.35
CA PRO A 33 -9.44 -13.87 -0.56
C PRO A 33 -10.72 -13.05 -0.75
N ALA A 34 -10.85 -11.85 -0.17
CA ALA A 34 -12.06 -11.04 -0.30
C ALA A 34 -12.34 -10.63 -1.76
N ILE A 35 -11.28 -10.25 -2.47
CA ILE A 35 -11.31 -9.91 -3.88
C ILE A 35 -10.35 -10.86 -4.62
N PRO A 36 -10.83 -11.66 -5.57
CA PRO A 36 -9.98 -12.60 -6.30
C PRO A 36 -9.01 -11.84 -7.23
N LEU A 37 -7.87 -12.45 -7.52
CA LEU A 37 -7.00 -11.96 -8.59
C LEU A 37 -7.68 -12.15 -9.94
N MET A 38 -7.34 -11.29 -10.90
CA MET A 38 -7.87 -11.37 -12.27
C MET A 38 -7.72 -12.77 -12.88
N GLY A 39 -6.55 -13.41 -12.70
CA GLY A 39 -6.29 -14.76 -13.18
C GLY A 39 -7.08 -15.89 -12.48
N MET A 40 -7.76 -15.59 -11.36
CA MET A 40 -8.61 -16.55 -10.64
C MET A 40 -10.08 -16.48 -11.09
N ILE A 41 -10.43 -15.51 -11.92
CA ILE A 41 -11.81 -15.31 -12.39
C ILE A 41 -12.03 -16.12 -13.66
N ASP A 42 -12.99 -17.05 -13.60
CA ASP A 42 -13.42 -17.81 -14.77
C ASP A 42 -14.29 -16.93 -15.68
N ALA A 43 -13.83 -16.72 -16.93
CA ALA A 43 -14.47 -15.87 -17.91
C ALA A 43 -14.05 -16.29 -19.32
N GLU A 44 -14.93 -16.07 -20.31
CA GLU A 44 -14.69 -16.42 -21.70
C GLU A 44 -13.66 -15.49 -22.38
N ASN A 45 -13.57 -14.24 -21.91
CA ASN A 45 -12.67 -13.23 -22.43
C ASN A 45 -12.26 -12.22 -21.34
N ASP A 46 -11.32 -11.34 -21.67
CA ASP A 46 -10.78 -10.35 -20.74
C ASP A 46 -11.81 -9.27 -20.34
N GLU A 47 -12.73 -8.91 -21.25
CA GLU A 47 -13.79 -7.93 -20.98
C GLU A 47 -14.77 -8.46 -19.92
N GLU A 48 -15.21 -9.70 -20.06
CA GLU A 48 -16.06 -10.37 -19.05
C GLU A 48 -15.34 -10.53 -17.72
N ARG A 49 -14.04 -10.88 -17.77
CA ARG A 49 -13.21 -11.02 -16.56
C ARG A 49 -13.09 -9.69 -15.82
N ASN A 50 -12.82 -8.59 -16.53
CA ASN A 50 -12.77 -7.25 -15.97
C ASN A 50 -14.11 -6.83 -15.36
N SER A 51 -15.23 -7.11 -16.06
CA SER A 51 -16.57 -6.82 -15.56
C SER A 51 -16.87 -7.57 -14.26
N LYS A 52 -16.59 -8.87 -14.20
CA LYS A 52 -16.77 -9.68 -12.98
C LYS A 52 -15.91 -9.17 -11.81
N LEU A 53 -14.65 -8.82 -12.09
CA LEU A 53 -13.77 -8.24 -11.08
C LEU A 53 -14.32 -6.90 -10.57
N ALA A 54 -14.72 -6.00 -11.46
CA ALA A 54 -15.28 -4.70 -11.11
C ALA A 54 -16.53 -4.84 -10.22
N VAL A 55 -17.44 -5.78 -10.54
CA VAL A 55 -18.62 -6.07 -9.70
C VAL A 55 -18.19 -6.52 -8.31
N LYS A 56 -17.25 -7.49 -8.20
CA LYS A 56 -16.79 -7.98 -6.90
C LYS A 56 -16.10 -6.91 -6.06
N VAL A 57 -15.28 -6.04 -6.68
CA VAL A 57 -14.64 -4.92 -5.99
C VAL A 57 -15.68 -3.94 -5.44
N ARG A 58 -16.71 -3.60 -6.25
CA ARG A 58 -17.78 -2.67 -5.85
C ARG A 58 -18.64 -3.24 -4.72
N GLU A 59 -19.03 -4.52 -4.82
CA GLU A 59 -19.80 -5.21 -3.77
C GLU A 59 -19.02 -5.24 -2.45
N THR A 60 -17.78 -5.73 -2.49
CA THR A 60 -16.91 -5.81 -1.30
C THR A 60 -16.68 -4.43 -0.69
N SER A 61 -16.37 -3.42 -1.51
CA SER A 61 -16.19 -2.05 -1.02
C SER A 61 -17.48 -1.43 -0.50
N GLY A 62 -18.63 -1.79 -1.08
CA GLY A 62 -19.94 -1.37 -0.58
C GLY A 62 -20.23 -1.88 0.83
N LEU A 63 -19.84 -3.13 1.14
CA LEU A 63 -19.97 -3.69 2.50
C LEU A 63 -19.13 -2.92 3.52
N LEU A 64 -17.94 -2.42 3.13
CA LEU A 64 -17.06 -1.65 4.00
C LEU A 64 -17.64 -0.27 4.39
N LEU A 65 -18.61 0.24 3.63
CA LEU A 65 -19.27 1.52 3.92
C LEU A 65 -20.50 1.38 4.84
N LEU A 66 -20.92 0.15 5.17
CA LEU A 66 -22.08 -0.07 6.02
C LEU A 66 -21.77 0.19 7.50
N GLU A 67 -22.75 0.70 8.21
CA GLU A 67 -22.76 0.85 9.67
C GLU A 67 -24.07 0.24 10.24
N PRO A 68 -24.01 -0.84 11.04
CA PRO A 68 -22.79 -1.53 11.50
C PRO A 68 -22.10 -2.31 10.37
N LEU A 69 -20.80 -2.54 10.51
CA LEU A 69 -20.01 -3.30 9.56
C LEU A 69 -20.41 -4.78 9.59
N ILE A 70 -20.84 -5.32 8.44
CA ILE A 70 -21.25 -6.72 8.29
C ILE A 70 -20.43 -7.33 7.15
N LEU A 71 -19.45 -8.16 7.51
CA LEU A 71 -18.53 -8.80 6.57
C LEU A 71 -18.68 -10.32 6.63
N SER A 72 -18.48 -10.98 5.49
CA SER A 72 -18.27 -12.43 5.48
C SER A 72 -16.89 -12.78 6.02
N SER A 73 -16.61 -14.08 6.23
CA SER A 73 -15.32 -14.54 6.75
C SER A 73 -14.14 -14.08 5.91
N ASN A 74 -14.27 -14.01 4.59
CA ASN A 74 -13.20 -13.60 3.68
C ASN A 74 -12.93 -12.10 3.76
N GLU A 75 -13.98 -11.28 3.71
CA GLU A 75 -13.84 -9.83 3.85
C GLU A 75 -13.32 -9.44 5.25
N ASP A 76 -13.77 -10.12 6.31
CA ASP A 76 -13.34 -9.87 7.69
C ASP A 76 -11.84 -10.18 7.89
N VAL A 77 -11.36 -11.30 7.37
CA VAL A 77 -9.93 -11.67 7.42
C VAL A 77 -9.07 -10.61 6.72
N VAL A 78 -9.46 -10.18 5.53
CA VAL A 78 -8.73 -9.16 4.78
C VAL A 78 -8.77 -7.81 5.49
N PHE A 79 -9.95 -7.40 5.96
CA PHE A 79 -10.12 -6.16 6.70
C PHE A 79 -9.24 -6.12 7.97
N LYS A 80 -9.26 -7.18 8.78
CA LYS A 80 -8.39 -7.32 9.95
C LYS A 80 -6.90 -7.30 9.60
N GLY A 81 -6.54 -7.91 8.46
CA GLY A 81 -5.18 -7.85 7.93
C GLY A 81 -4.72 -6.41 7.67
N TYR A 82 -5.53 -5.61 6.98
CA TYR A 82 -5.22 -4.20 6.73
C TYR A 82 -5.25 -3.36 8.03
N LEU A 83 -6.21 -3.62 8.91
CA LEU A 83 -6.32 -2.92 10.20
C LEU A 83 -5.06 -3.14 11.05
N ASN A 84 -4.62 -4.38 11.21
CA ASN A 84 -3.43 -4.73 11.96
C ASN A 84 -2.18 -4.13 11.31
N PHE A 85 -2.05 -4.22 9.98
CA PHE A 85 -0.94 -3.64 9.25
C PHE A 85 -0.79 -2.14 9.47
N LEU A 86 -1.87 -1.39 9.33
CA LEU A 86 -1.86 0.07 9.49
C LEU A 86 -1.66 0.47 10.96
N SER A 87 -2.17 -0.30 11.91
CA SER A 87 -1.90 -0.11 13.34
C SER A 87 -0.41 -0.30 13.67
N VAL A 88 0.24 -1.31 13.08
CA VAL A 88 1.70 -1.52 13.24
C VAL A 88 2.48 -0.38 12.59
N ILE A 89 2.08 0.12 11.42
CA ILE A 89 2.70 1.31 10.82
C ILE A 89 2.60 2.50 11.77
N LEU A 90 1.43 2.77 12.34
CA LEU A 90 1.26 3.86 13.30
C LEU A 90 2.17 3.70 14.52
N ALA A 91 2.30 2.49 15.05
CA ALA A 91 3.21 2.20 16.16
C ALA A 91 4.67 2.46 15.77
N LEU A 92 5.12 2.05 14.56
CA LEU A 92 6.47 2.31 14.06
C LEU A 92 6.74 3.81 13.92
N LEU A 93 5.79 4.59 13.40
CA LEU A 93 5.92 6.05 13.28
C LEU A 93 6.03 6.72 14.66
N ASN A 94 5.39 6.17 15.69
CA ASN A 94 5.52 6.65 17.08
C ASN A 94 6.88 6.27 17.70
N LEU A 95 7.49 5.17 17.29
CA LEU A 95 8.83 4.76 17.71
C LEU A 95 9.94 5.57 17.02
N ALA A 96 9.66 6.16 15.85
CA ALA A 96 10.62 6.92 15.09
C ALA A 96 10.98 8.24 15.80
N ASN A 97 12.21 8.33 16.28
CA ASN A 97 12.72 9.51 16.98
C ASN A 97 13.65 10.38 16.11
N SER A 98 13.81 10.03 14.83
CA SER A 98 14.65 10.77 13.92
C SER A 98 13.99 12.10 13.50
N ARG A 99 14.71 13.20 13.65
CA ARG A 99 14.31 14.52 13.12
C ARG A 99 14.58 14.65 11.60
N GLN A 100 15.32 13.71 11.03
CA GLN A 100 15.70 13.74 9.61
C GLN A 100 14.68 13.08 8.71
N VAL A 101 13.79 12.26 9.29
CA VAL A 101 12.75 11.52 8.57
C VAL A 101 11.39 11.95 9.13
N PRO A 102 10.46 12.41 8.29
CA PRO A 102 9.11 12.77 8.72
C PRO A 102 8.38 11.59 9.37
N LYS A 103 7.50 11.88 10.33
CA LYS A 103 6.57 10.87 10.90
C LYS A 103 5.43 10.57 9.92
N ASN A 104 5.79 10.20 8.71
CA ASN A 104 4.84 9.89 7.63
C ASN A 104 5.18 8.55 6.99
N ALA A 105 4.17 7.75 6.69
CA ALA A 105 4.26 6.60 5.83
C ALA A 105 3.40 6.81 4.58
N ASN A 106 3.96 6.55 3.41
CA ASN A 106 3.24 6.60 2.16
C ASN A 106 2.80 5.19 1.78
N VAL A 107 1.51 5.02 1.51
CA VAL A 107 0.91 3.78 1.02
C VAL A 107 0.43 4.03 -0.41
N PHE A 108 1.15 3.49 -1.36
CA PHE A 108 0.76 3.45 -2.76
C PHE A 108 0.01 2.14 -3.02
N THR A 109 -1.11 2.21 -3.70
CA THR A 109 -1.85 1.01 -4.08
C THR A 109 -2.48 1.15 -5.45
N THR A 110 -2.42 0.07 -6.21
CA THR A 110 -3.14 -0.07 -7.48
C THR A 110 -4.54 -0.65 -7.28
N ASN A 111 -4.92 -0.96 -6.04
CA ASN A 111 -6.22 -1.51 -5.71
C ASN A 111 -7.29 -0.41 -5.72
N TYR A 112 -8.45 -0.75 -6.26
CA TYR A 112 -9.61 0.15 -6.33
C TYR A 112 -10.51 0.07 -5.09
N ASP A 113 -10.33 -1.00 -4.26
CA ASP A 113 -11.13 -1.27 -3.07
C ASP A 113 -10.90 -0.24 -1.94
N LEU A 114 -11.73 -0.30 -0.90
CA LEU A 114 -11.74 0.63 0.21
C LEU A 114 -11.23 0.03 1.54
N PHE A 115 -10.49 -1.09 1.51
CA PHE A 115 -10.00 -1.73 2.73
C PHE A 115 -9.07 -0.81 3.54
N ILE A 116 -8.17 -0.10 2.87
CA ILE A 116 -7.22 0.82 3.53
C ILE A 116 -7.96 1.98 4.17
N GLU A 117 -8.88 2.60 3.43
CA GLU A 117 -9.66 3.73 3.90
C GLU A 117 -10.51 3.35 5.12
N LYS A 118 -11.21 2.20 5.09
CA LYS A 118 -12.02 1.72 6.22
C LYS A 118 -11.16 1.37 7.42
N ALA A 119 -10.00 0.76 7.22
CA ALA A 119 -9.08 0.42 8.31
C ALA A 119 -8.53 1.69 8.98
N ILE A 120 -8.15 2.71 8.21
CA ILE A 120 -7.71 3.99 8.74
C ILE A 120 -8.83 4.70 9.49
N ASP A 121 -10.04 4.74 8.92
CA ASP A 121 -11.20 5.34 9.59
C ASP A 121 -11.47 4.68 10.95
N THR A 122 -11.31 3.36 11.03
CA THR A 122 -11.44 2.60 12.29
C THR A 122 -10.34 2.95 13.29
N ILE A 123 -9.08 3.06 12.86
CA ILE A 123 -7.95 3.44 13.73
C ILE A 123 -8.14 4.86 14.29
N MET A 124 -8.56 5.80 13.44
CA MET A 124 -8.74 7.20 13.83
C MET A 124 -9.81 7.43 14.89
N GLN A 125 -10.71 6.47 15.14
CA GLN A 125 -11.69 6.55 16.22
C GLN A 125 -11.04 6.50 17.62
N ASN A 126 -9.89 5.82 17.74
CA ASN A 126 -9.24 5.57 19.02
C ASN A 126 -7.82 6.12 19.11
N ASP A 127 -7.14 6.27 17.99
CA ASP A 127 -5.75 6.64 17.91
C ASP A 127 -5.53 7.97 17.22
N ARG A 128 -4.48 8.68 17.64
CA ARG A 128 -4.12 9.97 17.03
C ARG A 128 -3.28 9.75 15.77
N LEU A 129 -3.92 9.92 14.64
CA LEU A 129 -3.37 9.75 13.29
C LEU A 129 -3.90 10.86 12.38
N VAL A 130 -3.08 11.35 11.46
CA VAL A 130 -3.51 12.17 10.34
C VAL A 130 -3.60 11.31 9.10
N PHE A 131 -4.77 11.24 8.50
CA PHE A 131 -4.95 10.58 7.20
C PHE A 131 -4.90 11.62 6.07
N ASN A 132 -4.08 11.35 5.06
CA ASN A 132 -3.94 12.19 3.88
C ASN A 132 -4.18 11.35 2.62
N ASP A 133 -5.35 11.51 2.02
CA ASP A 133 -5.73 10.87 0.75
C ASP A 133 -5.62 11.83 -0.45
N GLY A 134 -4.95 12.97 -0.26
CA GLY A 134 -4.83 14.00 -1.29
C GLY A 134 -6.06 14.86 -1.49
N ALA A 135 -7.17 14.60 -0.80
CA ALA A 135 -8.37 15.40 -0.93
C ALA A 135 -8.39 16.62 0.00
N ASN A 136 -9.12 17.64 -0.42
CA ASN A 136 -9.40 18.84 0.35
C ASN A 136 -10.88 19.20 0.24
N GLY A 137 -11.43 19.82 1.29
CA GLY A 137 -12.82 20.19 1.40
C GLY A 137 -13.50 19.52 2.59
N TYR A 138 -14.67 20.01 2.96
CA TYR A 138 -15.45 19.49 4.08
C TYR A 138 -16.71 18.75 3.59
N LEU A 139 -17.63 19.46 2.95
CA LEU A 139 -18.85 18.87 2.40
C LEU A 139 -18.61 18.23 1.04
N THR A 140 -17.76 18.83 0.23
CA THR A 140 -17.35 18.29 -1.07
C THR A 140 -15.85 18.19 -1.10
N ARG A 141 -15.34 16.97 -1.23
CA ARG A 141 -13.91 16.67 -1.17
C ARG A 141 -13.38 16.47 -2.59
N TYR A 142 -12.44 17.30 -2.97
CA TYR A 142 -11.78 17.22 -4.28
C TYR A 142 -10.32 16.81 -4.12
N LEU A 143 -9.91 15.87 -4.95
CA LEU A 143 -8.56 15.39 -5.03
C LEU A 143 -7.65 16.42 -5.73
N ASP A 144 -6.46 16.63 -5.14
CA ASP A 144 -5.43 17.48 -5.70
C ASP A 144 -4.06 16.93 -5.27
N SER A 145 -3.19 16.64 -6.24
CA SER A 145 -1.89 16.02 -6.01
C SER A 145 -0.96 16.85 -5.12
N THR A 146 -1.15 18.18 -5.06
CA THR A 146 -0.37 19.06 -4.18
C THR A 146 -0.60 18.79 -2.70
N ASN A 147 -1.75 18.20 -2.35
CA ASN A 147 -2.09 17.90 -0.97
C ASN A 147 -1.26 16.74 -0.38
N TYR A 148 -0.68 15.87 -1.21
CA TYR A 148 0.16 14.77 -0.73
C TYR A 148 1.43 15.23 0.00
N ASN A 149 1.90 16.46 -0.22
CA ASN A 149 3.06 17.04 0.43
C ASN A 149 2.76 17.74 1.77
N ARG A 150 1.62 17.44 2.41
CA ARG A 150 1.23 18.06 3.68
C ARG A 150 1.72 17.24 4.86
N LEU A 151 2.28 17.93 5.84
CA LEU A 151 2.56 17.41 7.16
C LEU A 151 1.75 18.20 8.20
N VAL A 152 1.31 17.54 9.25
CA VAL A 152 0.60 18.17 10.35
C VAL A 152 1.45 18.08 11.61
N SER A 153 1.61 19.20 12.28
CA SER A 153 2.36 19.30 13.52
C SER A 153 1.53 19.85 14.66
N TYR A 154 1.94 19.54 15.89
CA TYR A 154 1.34 20.15 17.06
C TYR A 154 1.61 21.65 17.09
N LYS A 155 0.59 22.42 17.47
CA LYS A 155 0.77 23.83 17.80
C LYS A 155 1.44 23.91 19.17
N GLY A 156 2.73 24.23 19.19
CA GLY A 156 3.48 24.45 20.42
C GLY A 156 2.96 25.67 21.19
N LEU A 157 2.90 25.58 22.53
CA LEU A 157 2.46 26.67 23.38
C LEU A 157 3.58 27.67 23.66
N ASN A 158 4.82 27.23 23.82
CA ASN A 158 5.95 28.09 24.14
C ASN A 158 7.30 27.56 23.63
N ASP A 159 7.29 26.49 22.82
CA ASP A 159 8.54 25.82 22.46
C ASP A 159 8.89 26.04 21.00
N ASN A 160 10.17 26.28 20.75
CA ASN A 160 10.79 26.27 19.44
C ASN A 160 10.80 24.86 18.81
N TYR A 161 10.13 23.89 19.42
CA TYR A 161 10.08 22.50 19.02
C TYR A 161 8.69 22.14 18.53
N ILE A 162 8.60 21.90 17.22
CA ILE A 162 7.39 21.43 16.55
C ILE A 162 7.51 19.90 16.43
N ASN A 163 6.59 19.17 17.07
CA ASN A 163 6.49 17.73 16.94
C ASN A 163 5.44 17.37 15.90
N GLU A 164 5.79 16.49 14.96
CA GLU A 164 4.87 16.01 13.93
C GLU A 164 3.87 15.02 14.51
N ILE A 165 2.63 15.08 14.05
CA ILE A 165 1.62 14.07 14.29
C ILE A 165 1.85 12.95 13.29
N PRO A 166 1.89 11.66 13.71
CA PRO A 166 1.99 10.56 12.77
C PRO A 166 0.95 10.65 11.67
N SER A 167 1.37 10.49 10.42
CA SER A 167 0.49 10.58 9.27
C SER A 167 0.66 9.38 8.34
N ILE A 168 -0.43 8.95 7.74
CA ILE A 168 -0.45 7.96 6.66
C ILE A 168 -1.02 8.65 5.43
N THR A 169 -0.24 8.63 4.35
CA THR A 169 -0.63 9.19 3.06
C THR A 169 -1.01 8.04 2.12
N LEU A 170 -2.26 8.00 1.66
CA LEU A 170 -2.75 7.01 0.70
C LEU A 170 -2.78 7.60 -0.71
N ILE A 171 -2.09 6.95 -1.63
CA ILE A 171 -2.02 7.36 -3.04
C ILE A 171 -2.48 6.20 -3.92
N LYS A 172 -3.54 6.43 -4.72
CA LYS A 172 -4.16 5.42 -5.60
C LYS A 172 -3.98 5.81 -7.07
N PRO A 173 -2.83 5.52 -7.69
CA PRO A 173 -2.55 5.92 -9.07
C PRO A 173 -3.46 5.25 -10.11
N HIS A 174 -4.19 4.20 -9.76
CA HIS A 174 -5.18 3.57 -10.64
C HIS A 174 -6.63 3.94 -10.29
N GLY A 175 -6.84 4.88 -9.36
CA GLY A 175 -8.16 5.33 -8.98
C GLY A 175 -8.83 4.51 -7.90
N SER A 176 -10.11 4.75 -7.66
CA SER A 176 -10.90 4.12 -6.60
C SER A 176 -12.39 4.04 -6.97
N VAL A 177 -13.08 3.05 -6.44
CA VAL A 177 -14.52 2.82 -6.69
C VAL A 177 -15.44 3.92 -6.15
N ASN A 178 -14.93 4.80 -5.32
CA ASN A 178 -15.66 5.95 -4.76
C ASN A 178 -15.23 7.30 -5.34
N TRP A 179 -14.46 7.31 -6.43
CA TRP A 179 -14.04 8.53 -7.11
C TRP A 179 -14.92 8.83 -8.32
N GLU A 180 -15.42 10.04 -8.39
CA GLU A 180 -16.31 10.51 -9.45
C GLU A 180 -15.73 11.73 -10.16
N LYS A 181 -15.87 11.78 -11.49
CA LYS A 181 -15.51 12.97 -12.25
C LYS A 181 -16.55 14.07 -12.04
N ASN A 182 -16.13 15.18 -11.49
CA ASN A 182 -16.96 16.39 -11.36
C ASN A 182 -16.27 17.54 -12.10
N LYS A 183 -16.72 17.79 -13.34
CA LYS A 183 -16.07 18.73 -14.29
C LYS A 183 -14.61 18.30 -14.55
N GLU A 184 -13.65 19.18 -14.23
CA GLU A 184 -12.21 18.94 -14.41
C GLU A 184 -11.54 18.34 -13.15
N LYS A 185 -12.29 18.04 -12.09
CA LYS A 185 -11.79 17.55 -10.82
C LYS A 185 -12.31 16.17 -10.51
N ILE A 186 -11.57 15.44 -9.68
CA ILE A 186 -12.01 14.18 -9.10
C ILE A 186 -12.58 14.49 -7.72
N GLN A 187 -13.82 14.08 -7.51
CA GLN A 187 -14.52 14.17 -6.23
C GLN A 187 -14.46 12.80 -5.54
N ILE A 188 -14.07 12.79 -4.26
CA ILE A 188 -14.14 11.59 -3.42
C ILE A 188 -15.50 11.58 -2.73
N LYS A 189 -16.21 10.46 -2.86
CA LYS A 189 -17.53 10.21 -2.29
C LYS A 189 -17.47 9.24 -1.11
N ASN A 190 -18.46 9.30 -0.24
CA ASN A 190 -18.68 8.30 0.83
C ASN A 190 -19.65 7.19 0.38
N GLU A 191 -19.67 6.90 -0.92
CA GLU A 191 -20.52 5.90 -1.56
C GLU A 191 -19.77 5.29 -2.74
N ILE A 192 -20.19 4.10 -3.17
CA ILE A 192 -19.72 3.51 -4.43
C ILE A 192 -20.39 4.24 -5.58
N VAL A 193 -19.61 4.81 -6.48
CA VAL A 193 -20.15 5.57 -7.60
C VAL A 193 -20.47 4.65 -8.79
N GLU A 194 -21.43 5.04 -9.61
CA GLU A 194 -21.85 4.26 -10.76
C GLU A 194 -20.74 4.14 -11.83
N ASN A 195 -20.07 5.25 -12.12
CA ASN A 195 -18.99 5.34 -13.10
C ASN A 195 -17.70 5.80 -12.41
N PRO A 196 -16.98 4.91 -11.71
CA PRO A 196 -15.80 5.29 -10.98
C PRO A 196 -14.65 5.67 -11.92
N ILE A 197 -13.80 6.59 -11.47
CA ILE A 197 -12.55 6.89 -12.17
C ILE A 197 -11.51 5.88 -11.74
N ILE A 198 -11.25 4.92 -12.61
CA ILE A 198 -10.25 3.86 -12.45
C ILE A 198 -9.47 3.67 -13.75
N VAL A 199 -8.28 3.10 -13.65
CA VAL A 199 -7.49 2.58 -14.77
C VAL A 199 -7.78 1.10 -14.88
N GLU A 200 -8.50 0.70 -15.92
CA GLU A 200 -8.86 -0.71 -16.12
C GLU A 200 -7.62 -1.57 -16.42
N PRO A 201 -7.57 -2.82 -15.94
CA PRO A 201 -6.46 -3.72 -16.17
C PRO A 201 -6.51 -4.34 -17.59
N THR A 202 -6.36 -3.49 -18.60
CA THR A 202 -6.46 -3.86 -20.03
C THR A 202 -5.11 -4.19 -20.68
N GLY A 203 -3.99 -4.06 -19.95
CA GLY A 203 -2.64 -4.09 -20.47
C GLY A 203 -2.22 -2.76 -21.13
N LEU A 204 -3.11 -1.78 -21.16
CA LEU A 204 -2.89 -0.42 -21.67
C LEU A 204 -2.81 0.62 -20.55
N GLU A 205 -2.65 0.19 -19.30
CA GLU A 205 -2.67 1.03 -18.09
C GLU A 205 -1.72 2.23 -18.21
N SER A 206 -0.59 2.05 -18.90
CA SER A 206 0.36 3.14 -19.13
C SER A 206 -0.21 4.24 -20.03
N GLN A 207 -1.00 3.90 -21.04
CA GLN A 207 -1.61 4.87 -21.94
C GLN A 207 -2.75 5.62 -21.27
N GLU A 208 -3.62 4.91 -20.54
CA GLU A 208 -4.74 5.50 -19.81
C GLU A 208 -4.24 6.43 -18.70
N THR A 209 -3.18 6.03 -18.00
CA THR A 209 -2.54 6.87 -16.98
C THR A 209 -1.94 8.15 -17.58
N PHE A 210 -1.35 8.08 -18.77
CA PHE A 210 -0.81 9.27 -19.45
C PHE A 210 -1.89 10.21 -19.98
N LEU A 211 -3.01 9.68 -20.44
CA LEU A 211 -4.13 10.49 -20.93
C LEU A 211 -4.87 11.21 -19.78
N ASN A 212 -4.72 10.72 -18.57
CA ASN A 212 -5.32 11.28 -17.37
C ASN A 212 -4.26 12.02 -16.54
N ASN A 213 -4.16 13.32 -16.69
CA ASN A 213 -3.17 14.16 -15.98
C ASN A 213 -3.10 13.87 -14.48
N HIS A 214 -4.21 13.50 -13.87
CA HIS A 214 -4.30 13.24 -12.44
C HIS A 214 -3.55 11.97 -12.02
N PHE A 215 -3.70 10.88 -12.74
CA PHE A 215 -2.96 9.63 -12.46
C PHE A 215 -1.46 9.80 -12.71
N HIS A 216 -1.10 10.55 -13.74
CA HIS A 216 0.29 10.91 -14.00
C HIS A 216 0.90 11.70 -12.83
N GLU A 217 0.17 12.65 -12.24
CA GLU A 217 0.62 13.39 -11.06
C GLU A 217 0.84 12.48 -9.85
N MET A 218 -0.02 11.47 -9.61
CA MET A 218 0.17 10.51 -8.52
C MET A 218 1.40 9.62 -8.73
N LEU A 219 1.66 9.19 -9.97
CA LEU A 219 2.88 8.46 -10.30
C LEU A 219 4.12 9.35 -10.15
N ARG A 220 4.01 10.64 -10.45
CA ARG A 220 5.07 11.60 -10.15
C ARG A 220 5.33 11.71 -8.65
N VAL A 221 4.29 11.75 -7.81
CA VAL A 221 4.44 11.70 -6.34
C VAL A 221 5.18 10.42 -5.93
N PHE A 222 4.79 9.25 -6.45
CA PHE A 222 5.48 7.99 -6.20
C PHE A 222 6.98 8.09 -6.52
N GLN A 223 7.31 8.61 -7.68
CA GLN A 223 8.70 8.77 -8.09
C GLN A 223 9.47 9.72 -7.16
N LEU A 224 8.89 10.88 -6.82
CA LEU A 224 9.53 11.85 -5.94
C LEU A 224 9.77 11.28 -4.53
N GLU A 225 8.85 10.46 -4.01
CA GLU A 225 9.05 9.82 -2.71
C GLU A 225 10.18 8.77 -2.73
N LEU A 226 10.35 8.05 -3.83
CA LEU A 226 11.44 7.09 -3.99
C LEU A 226 12.81 7.76 -4.26
N ASP A 227 12.82 8.98 -4.78
CA ASP A 227 14.04 9.76 -5.00
C ASP A 227 14.55 10.44 -3.70
N LYS A 228 13.74 10.47 -2.63
CA LYS A 228 14.16 11.03 -1.35
C LYS A 228 15.31 10.24 -0.72
N PRO A 229 16.25 10.93 -0.05
CA PRO A 229 17.30 10.24 0.70
C PRO A 229 16.70 9.44 1.87
N GLN A 230 17.44 8.43 2.32
CA GLN A 230 17.05 7.62 3.47
C GLN A 230 15.67 6.96 3.34
N SER A 231 15.30 6.52 2.11
CA SER A 231 13.99 5.91 1.83
C SER A 231 14.04 4.39 1.84
N VAL A 232 12.93 3.76 2.21
CA VAL A 232 12.67 2.33 2.02
C VAL A 232 11.32 2.14 1.32
N LEU A 233 11.27 1.21 0.38
CA LEU A 233 10.05 0.74 -0.27
C LEU A 233 9.83 -0.73 0.04
N PHE A 234 8.71 -1.06 0.64
CA PHE A 234 8.21 -2.42 0.80
C PHE A 234 7.10 -2.68 -0.22
N VAL A 235 7.23 -3.75 -1.00
CA VAL A 235 6.26 -4.13 -2.04
C VAL A 235 5.65 -5.47 -1.67
N ILE A 236 4.31 -5.53 -1.62
CA ILE A 236 3.58 -6.75 -1.28
C ILE A 236 2.31 -6.90 -2.12
N GLY A 237 1.99 -8.15 -2.51
CA GLY A 237 0.79 -8.45 -3.31
C GLY A 237 0.80 -7.89 -4.72
N PHE A 238 1.95 -7.49 -5.26
CA PHE A 238 2.11 -6.85 -6.56
C PHE A 238 3.00 -7.70 -7.47
N SER A 239 2.49 -8.09 -8.65
CA SER A 239 3.12 -9.05 -9.55
C SER A 239 4.04 -8.45 -10.62
N PHE A 240 4.13 -7.11 -10.69
CA PHE A 240 4.88 -6.39 -11.73
C PHE A 240 4.42 -6.64 -13.18
N GLN A 241 3.18 -7.04 -13.35
CA GLN A 241 2.55 -7.09 -14.68
C GLN A 241 2.35 -5.66 -15.23
N ASP A 242 2.05 -4.69 -14.37
CA ASP A 242 2.12 -3.27 -14.71
C ASP A 242 3.57 -2.85 -14.94
N LYS A 243 3.93 -2.82 -16.23
CA LYS A 243 5.28 -2.47 -16.69
C LYS A 243 5.65 -1.02 -16.36
N HIS A 244 4.67 -0.14 -16.19
CA HIS A 244 4.93 1.26 -15.93
C HIS A 244 5.47 1.47 -14.50
N ILE A 245 4.80 0.92 -13.51
CA ILE A 245 5.28 0.92 -12.12
C ILE A 245 6.62 0.18 -12.00
N GLY A 246 6.76 -0.96 -12.67
CA GLY A 246 8.02 -1.71 -12.74
C GLY A 246 9.19 -0.86 -13.25
N LYS A 247 8.99 -0.10 -14.34
CA LYS A 247 10.01 0.82 -14.88
C LYS A 247 10.36 1.94 -13.92
N MET A 248 9.39 2.48 -13.18
CA MET A 248 9.63 3.52 -12.19
C MET A 248 10.48 3.00 -11.04
N ILE A 249 10.20 1.82 -10.51
CA ILE A 249 11.01 1.17 -9.47
C ILE A 249 12.43 0.88 -9.99
N LYS A 250 12.55 0.32 -11.20
CA LYS A 250 13.86 0.06 -11.84
C LYS A 250 14.71 1.33 -11.95
N ARG A 251 14.09 2.47 -12.27
CA ARG A 251 14.77 3.77 -12.29
C ARG A 251 15.13 4.22 -10.87
N ALA A 252 14.19 4.12 -9.93
CA ALA A 252 14.39 4.59 -8.56
C ALA A 252 15.52 3.85 -7.83
N VAL A 253 15.75 2.57 -8.12
CA VAL A 253 16.85 1.75 -7.58
C VAL A 253 18.25 2.31 -7.96
N GLN A 254 18.34 3.23 -8.91
CA GLN A 254 19.59 3.95 -9.18
C GLN A 254 19.97 4.90 -8.04
N ASN A 255 19.02 5.33 -7.21
CA ASN A 255 19.28 6.04 -5.97
C ASN A 255 19.89 5.07 -4.94
N PRO A 256 21.18 5.24 -4.55
CA PRO A 256 21.85 4.31 -3.63
C PRO A 256 21.30 4.38 -2.19
N GLU A 257 20.58 5.44 -1.85
CA GLU A 257 19.99 5.63 -0.52
C GLU A 257 18.59 5.01 -0.39
N LEU A 258 17.96 4.61 -1.51
CA LEU A 258 16.72 3.87 -1.53
C LEU A 258 17.00 2.38 -1.32
N MET A 259 16.29 1.76 -0.39
CA MET A 259 16.24 0.31 -0.21
C MET A 259 14.88 -0.21 -0.69
N VAL A 260 14.88 -1.21 -1.57
CA VAL A 260 13.65 -1.84 -2.08
C VAL A 260 13.61 -3.30 -1.67
N TYR A 261 12.54 -3.68 -0.99
CA TYR A 261 12.24 -5.06 -0.62
C TYR A 261 10.89 -5.47 -1.21
N ILE A 262 10.91 -6.50 -2.02
CA ILE A 262 9.72 -7.07 -2.66
C ILE A 262 9.45 -8.43 -2.00
N PHE A 263 8.22 -8.66 -1.58
CA PHE A 263 7.80 -9.90 -0.94
C PHE A 263 6.99 -10.75 -1.93
N GLY A 264 7.56 -11.89 -2.31
CA GLY A 264 6.86 -12.89 -3.12
C GLY A 264 5.89 -13.69 -2.27
N TYR A 265 4.70 -13.96 -2.79
CA TYR A 265 3.71 -14.82 -2.15
C TYR A 265 4.21 -16.27 -2.03
N SER A 266 4.84 -16.75 -3.10
CA SER A 266 5.43 -18.10 -3.19
C SER A 266 6.94 -18.03 -3.46
N ASN A 267 7.61 -19.18 -3.38
CA ASN A 267 9.02 -19.26 -3.68
C ASN A 267 9.35 -19.06 -5.18
N ASP A 268 8.38 -19.33 -6.05
CA ASP A 268 8.56 -19.22 -7.50
C ASP A 268 8.42 -17.78 -7.99
N ASP A 269 7.82 -16.90 -7.18
CA ASP A 269 7.55 -15.51 -7.56
C ASP A 269 8.83 -14.72 -7.82
N LYS A 270 9.94 -15.09 -7.20
CA LYS A 270 11.22 -14.40 -7.41
C LYS A 270 11.63 -14.36 -8.88
N ASP A 271 11.59 -15.51 -9.55
CA ASP A 271 11.97 -15.60 -10.97
C ASP A 271 10.95 -14.92 -11.86
N ILE A 272 9.65 -15.01 -11.52
CA ILE A 272 8.57 -14.34 -12.22
C ILE A 272 8.74 -12.82 -12.14
N TYR A 273 9.01 -12.27 -10.95
CA TYR A 273 9.17 -10.84 -10.75
C TYR A 273 10.43 -10.29 -11.42
N LEU A 274 11.56 -11.01 -11.34
CA LEU A 274 12.78 -10.63 -12.06
C LEU A 274 12.56 -10.60 -13.57
N LYS A 275 11.80 -11.57 -14.10
CA LYS A 275 11.43 -11.61 -15.52
C LYS A 275 10.51 -10.45 -15.90
N ASN A 276 9.47 -10.16 -15.11
CA ASN A 276 8.52 -9.07 -15.38
C ASN A 276 9.20 -7.71 -15.30
N LEU A 277 10.13 -7.53 -14.36
CA LEU A 277 10.92 -6.31 -14.20
C LEU A 277 12.03 -6.18 -15.24
N GLU A 278 12.42 -7.25 -15.92
CA GLU A 278 13.64 -7.28 -16.77
C GLU A 278 14.85 -6.70 -16.01
N PHE A 279 15.07 -7.16 -14.79
CA PHE A 279 16.03 -6.61 -13.85
C PHE A 279 16.66 -7.70 -12.99
N THR A 280 17.80 -7.43 -12.37
CA THR A 280 18.49 -8.35 -11.47
C THR A 280 18.62 -7.76 -10.08
N GLU A 281 18.73 -8.59 -9.06
CA GLU A 281 18.95 -8.13 -7.70
C GLU A 281 20.22 -7.29 -7.57
N ARG A 282 20.18 -6.32 -6.69
CA ARG A 282 21.29 -5.43 -6.33
C ARG A 282 21.39 -5.31 -4.82
N ARG A 283 22.42 -4.62 -4.35
CA ARG A 283 22.62 -4.38 -2.92
C ARG A 283 21.39 -3.71 -2.27
N ASN A 284 20.78 -2.77 -2.95
CA ASN A 284 19.64 -1.99 -2.48
C ASN A 284 18.27 -2.43 -3.05
N PHE A 285 18.24 -3.58 -3.74
CA PHE A 285 17.02 -4.15 -4.33
C PHE A 285 17.01 -5.66 -4.11
N LYS A 286 16.06 -6.14 -3.33
CA LYS A 286 15.92 -7.55 -2.93
C LYS A 286 14.51 -8.05 -3.15
N ILE A 287 14.39 -9.26 -3.69
CA ILE A 287 13.15 -10.03 -3.72
C ILE A 287 13.27 -11.13 -2.68
N LEU A 288 12.39 -11.09 -1.68
CA LEU A 288 12.34 -12.03 -0.57
C LEU A 288 11.15 -12.97 -0.76
N THR A 289 11.43 -14.26 -0.66
CA THR A 289 10.42 -15.33 -0.73
C THR A 289 10.17 -15.91 0.66
N PRO A 290 9.10 -16.70 0.86
CA PRO A 290 8.88 -17.43 2.11
C PRO A 290 10.15 -18.12 2.64
N LYS A 291 10.90 -18.79 1.76
CA LYS A 291 12.13 -19.49 2.07
C LYS A 291 13.25 -18.61 2.66
N ASP A 292 13.29 -17.35 2.26
CA ASP A 292 14.28 -16.38 2.76
C ASP A 292 13.92 -15.86 4.15
N LEU A 293 12.64 -15.91 4.53
CA LEU A 293 12.09 -15.32 5.74
C LEU A 293 11.88 -16.36 6.87
N GLY A 294 11.50 -17.60 6.52
CA GLY A 294 11.33 -18.67 7.49
C GLY A 294 10.62 -19.87 6.87
N GLU A 295 10.90 -21.09 7.41
CA GLU A 295 10.23 -22.30 6.95
C GLU A 295 8.78 -22.40 7.42
N GLU A 296 8.40 -21.58 8.40
CA GLU A 296 7.05 -21.42 8.92
C GLU A 296 6.09 -20.80 7.91
N TYR A 297 6.60 -20.08 6.91
CA TYR A 297 5.78 -19.43 5.88
C TYR A 297 5.58 -20.35 4.68
N ALA A 298 4.40 -20.97 4.56
CA ALA A 298 4.01 -21.66 3.33
C ALA A 298 3.82 -20.68 2.17
N ASN A 299 3.16 -19.57 2.46
CA ASN A 299 2.97 -18.41 1.58
C ASN A 299 3.21 -17.13 2.38
N PHE A 300 3.62 -16.05 1.71
CA PHE A 300 3.88 -14.78 2.37
C PHE A 300 2.80 -13.75 2.04
N THR A 301 2.11 -13.30 3.07
CA THR A 301 0.97 -12.39 2.98
C THR A 301 1.23 -11.05 3.68
N LEU A 302 0.28 -10.12 3.58
CA LEU A 302 0.32 -8.85 4.30
C LEU A 302 0.41 -9.06 5.82
N SER A 303 -0.28 -10.09 6.36
CA SER A 303 -0.23 -10.43 7.79
C SER A 303 1.19 -10.83 8.21
N ASN A 304 1.88 -11.66 7.43
CA ASN A 304 3.25 -12.06 7.74
C ASN A 304 4.24 -10.89 7.73
N LEU A 305 4.06 -9.94 6.79
CA LEU A 305 4.84 -8.70 6.81
C LEU A 305 4.55 -7.89 8.07
N THR A 306 3.29 -7.82 8.48
CA THR A 306 2.85 -7.14 9.71
C THR A 306 3.54 -7.73 10.95
N ASP A 307 3.58 -9.05 11.07
CA ASP A 307 4.24 -9.76 12.18
C ASP A 307 5.74 -9.42 12.25
N ILE A 308 6.43 -9.45 11.12
CA ILE A 308 7.86 -9.06 11.04
C ILE A 308 8.06 -7.61 11.48
N LEU A 309 7.22 -6.71 11.03
CA LEU A 309 7.35 -5.28 11.34
C LEU A 309 6.95 -4.96 12.79
N SER A 310 5.99 -5.66 13.37
CA SER A 310 5.61 -5.53 14.78
C SER A 310 6.72 -6.00 15.73
N GLY A 311 7.55 -6.95 15.29
CA GLY A 311 8.57 -7.63 16.11
C GLY A 311 7.97 -8.68 17.04
N ILE A 312 6.71 -9.08 16.83
CA ILE A 312 6.09 -10.22 17.48
C ILE A 312 6.63 -11.48 16.77
N THR A 313 7.12 -12.44 17.54
CA THR A 313 7.49 -13.75 17.00
C THR A 313 6.29 -14.68 17.06
N LEU A 314 6.21 -15.66 16.15
CA LEU A 314 5.14 -16.67 16.15
C LEU A 314 5.09 -17.52 17.44
N GLU A 315 6.12 -17.45 18.27
CA GLU A 315 6.14 -18.08 19.61
C GLU A 315 5.26 -17.31 20.59
N ASP A 316 5.16 -15.97 20.47
CA ASP A 316 4.36 -15.11 21.35
C ASP A 316 2.85 -15.25 21.10
N THR A 317 2.44 -15.82 19.97
CA THR A 317 1.01 -15.96 19.58
C THR A 317 0.40 -17.33 19.93
N LYS A 318 1.16 -18.25 20.52
CA LYS A 318 0.69 -19.61 20.90
C LYS A 318 0.18 -19.70 22.33
N ASP A 319 0.33 -18.66 23.14
CA ASP A 319 -0.05 -18.64 24.56
C ASP A 319 -1.33 -17.83 24.85
N ASP A 320 -2.08 -17.38 23.83
CA ASP A 320 -3.41 -16.80 23.89
C ASP A 320 -4.42 -17.75 23.15
#